data_61ceb3d73ea77229dcc3820f60e90e43
#
_entry.id   61ceb3d73ea77229dcc3820f60e90e43
#
_cell.length_a   1.000
_cell.length_b   1.000
_cell.length_c   1.000
_cell.angle_alpha   90.00
_cell.angle_beta   90.00
_cell.angle_gamma   90.00
#
_symmetry.space_group_name_H-M   'P 1'
#
loop_
_entity.id
_entity.type
_entity.pdbx_description
1 polymer ?
#
loop_
_entity_poly.entity_id
_entity_poly.type
_entity_poly.pdbx_seq_one_letter_code
_entity_poly.pdbx_strand_id
1 'polypeptide(L)'
;PADLETGSWYYNAAVYALDNGIMNGTNKGFEPTGTVTRATVYQTLYNMEGKPAVEKATVTGTEGEWYANAINWAASAGLFEGTEYGTDTVITRSGIATIIADYASYKGITVDTSGMAMKEAPDYDSIPAADLEGMTFCYYGKGMTGDQKGNLNPNGQLTRAEFAQVLKNFSVLKPTYVETVVSIPVAAQDGIPAHEIPATLTLPVSASKDAKVPGVVMLHGTGSNRDEAGMGYALAAPRMAADGIATLRIDFMGNGDSTASYRDYNYTSAVIDAKAAADYLAGLETVDGGNLGVMGWSQGGTDALLAAEAHPDTFQAVVTWSGALELNGASLFAGTSFEDAYAQAKKEGFYTMTFDWREPLELGERWFQEVAETNILKVTADIKAPILAINGKDDTTVTPDNAEKIVKAAANADSQLLLVDNCDHTYNVFSGDFTALYQTVDATAAFFQAQLIPAAAQA
;
A
#
# COMPACT_ATOMS: atom_id res chain seq x y z
N PRO A 1 -25.41 33.29 -2.84
CA PRO A 1 -25.77 33.58 -4.24
C PRO A 1 -27.27 33.45 -4.47
N ALA A 2 -27.84 34.29 -5.34
CA ALA A 2 -29.30 34.34 -5.58
C ALA A 2 -29.86 33.07 -6.28
N ASP A 3 -29.00 32.21 -6.80
CA ASP A 3 -29.31 30.96 -7.48
C ASP A 3 -29.33 29.73 -6.54
N LEU A 4 -29.16 29.93 -5.24
CA LEU A 4 -29.29 28.88 -4.23
C LEU A 4 -30.67 28.94 -3.59
N GLU A 5 -31.53 27.99 -3.93
CA GLU A 5 -32.88 27.88 -3.38
C GLU A 5 -32.84 27.20 -2.01
N THR A 6 -33.33 27.91 -1.01
CA THR A 6 -33.53 27.40 0.36
C THR A 6 -34.50 26.22 0.31
N GLY A 7 -34.07 25.05 0.80
CA GLY A 7 -34.88 23.82 0.77
C GLY A 7 -34.53 22.86 -0.36
N SER A 8 -33.69 23.25 -1.33
CA SER A 8 -33.14 22.28 -2.27
C SER A 8 -32.21 21.30 -1.54
N TRP A 9 -32.11 20.06 -2.03
CA TRP A 9 -31.31 18.99 -1.40
C TRP A 9 -29.83 19.35 -1.25
N TYR A 10 -29.29 20.19 -2.13
CA TYR A 10 -27.91 20.60 -2.17
C TYR A 10 -27.61 21.88 -1.37
N TYR A 11 -28.65 22.62 -0.91
CA TYR A 11 -28.49 23.95 -0.30
C TYR A 11 -27.41 23.96 0.80
N ASN A 12 -27.55 23.05 1.77
CA ASN A 12 -26.61 22.97 2.89
C ASN A 12 -25.18 22.60 2.47
N ALA A 13 -25.01 21.86 1.39
CA ALA A 13 -23.69 21.51 0.89
C ALA A 13 -23.04 22.66 0.11
N ALA A 14 -23.83 23.37 -0.70
CA ALA A 14 -23.38 24.55 -1.43
C ALA A 14 -22.98 25.70 -0.47
N VAL A 15 -23.81 25.94 0.56
CA VAL A 15 -23.51 26.93 1.60
C VAL A 15 -22.24 26.54 2.36
N TYR A 16 -22.11 25.26 2.77
CA TYR A 16 -20.90 24.77 3.42
C TYR A 16 -19.65 25.01 2.56
N ALA A 17 -19.70 24.69 1.28
CA ALA A 17 -18.57 24.86 0.37
C ALA A 17 -18.19 26.34 0.16
N LEU A 18 -19.17 27.23 0.11
CA LEU A 18 -18.96 28.69 0.00
C LEU A 18 -18.41 29.29 1.29
N ASP A 19 -19.04 29.01 2.43
CA ASP A 19 -18.69 29.59 3.73
C ASP A 19 -17.28 29.19 4.19
N ASN A 20 -16.84 28.00 3.81
CA ASN A 20 -15.49 27.51 4.11
C ASN A 20 -14.47 27.83 2.99
N GLY A 21 -14.86 28.59 1.96
CA GLY A 21 -13.97 28.96 0.87
C GLY A 21 -13.48 27.78 0.02
N ILE A 22 -14.17 26.63 0.10
CA ILE A 22 -13.83 25.40 -0.61
C ILE A 22 -14.17 25.54 -2.11
N MET A 23 -15.39 25.98 -2.40
CA MET A 23 -15.82 26.32 -3.76
C MET A 23 -16.18 27.81 -3.82
N ASN A 24 -15.83 28.45 -4.91
CA ASN A 24 -16.21 29.83 -5.17
C ASN A 24 -17.45 29.88 -6.07
N GLY A 25 -18.26 30.91 -5.91
CA GLY A 25 -19.25 31.28 -6.92
C GLY A 25 -18.58 31.88 -8.16
N THR A 26 -19.38 32.03 -9.20
CA THR A 26 -19.02 32.78 -10.41
C THR A 26 -19.72 34.14 -10.41
N ASN A 27 -19.52 34.94 -11.46
CA ASN A 27 -20.29 36.17 -11.66
C ASN A 27 -21.80 35.95 -11.87
N LYS A 28 -22.23 34.68 -12.06
CA LYS A 28 -23.64 34.27 -12.21
C LYS A 28 -24.26 33.67 -10.95
N GLY A 29 -23.45 33.34 -9.96
CA GLY A 29 -23.86 32.70 -8.72
C GLY A 29 -23.06 31.44 -8.41
N PHE A 30 -23.66 30.49 -7.70
CA PHE A 30 -23.06 29.20 -7.42
C PHE A 30 -23.10 28.26 -8.63
N GLU A 31 -24.10 28.41 -9.49
CA GLU A 31 -24.36 27.57 -10.67
C GLU A 31 -24.48 26.08 -10.32
N PRO A 32 -25.48 25.71 -9.49
CA PRO A 32 -25.58 24.35 -8.93
C PRO A 32 -25.67 23.25 -9.99
N THR A 33 -26.20 23.53 -11.18
CA THR A 33 -26.34 22.59 -12.31
C THR A 33 -25.14 22.60 -13.27
N GLY A 34 -24.18 23.52 -13.07
CA GLY A 34 -22.95 23.54 -13.88
C GLY A 34 -22.12 22.31 -13.66
N THR A 35 -21.44 21.82 -14.70
CA THR A 35 -20.58 20.62 -14.60
C THR A 35 -19.21 20.96 -14.02
N VAL A 36 -18.58 19.95 -13.39
CA VAL A 36 -17.27 20.07 -12.76
C VAL A 36 -16.17 19.67 -13.75
N THR A 37 -15.15 20.54 -13.89
CA THR A 37 -13.96 20.22 -14.66
C THR A 37 -12.85 19.66 -13.78
N ARG A 38 -11.84 19.04 -14.41
CA ARG A 38 -10.67 18.52 -13.70
C ARG A 38 -9.95 19.61 -12.90
N ALA A 39 -9.78 20.82 -13.49
CA ALA A 39 -9.19 21.95 -12.79
C ALA A 39 -10.02 22.39 -11.59
N THR A 40 -11.35 22.35 -11.69
CA THR A 40 -12.25 22.66 -10.57
C THR A 40 -12.01 21.70 -9.39
N VAL A 41 -11.80 20.42 -9.64
CA VAL A 41 -11.51 19.44 -8.57
C VAL A 41 -10.21 19.81 -7.86
N TYR A 42 -9.11 19.95 -8.58
CA TYR A 42 -7.82 20.28 -7.96
C TYR A 42 -7.83 21.64 -7.25
N GLN A 43 -8.48 22.65 -7.84
CA GLN A 43 -8.61 23.97 -7.21
C GLN A 43 -9.37 23.88 -5.88
N THR A 44 -10.37 23.01 -5.82
CA THR A 44 -11.17 22.81 -4.62
C THR A 44 -10.35 22.14 -3.52
N LEU A 45 -9.58 21.10 -3.84
CA LEU A 45 -8.68 20.45 -2.89
C LEU A 45 -7.58 21.40 -2.40
N TYR A 46 -7.02 22.21 -3.30
CA TYR A 46 -6.06 23.26 -2.95
C TYR A 46 -6.64 24.30 -1.99
N ASN A 47 -7.91 24.67 -2.19
CA ASN A 47 -8.62 25.56 -1.27
C ASN A 47 -8.82 24.90 0.10
N MET A 48 -9.16 23.60 0.14
CA MET A 48 -9.33 22.84 1.40
C MET A 48 -8.03 22.77 2.21
N GLU A 49 -6.86 22.78 1.55
CA GLU A 49 -5.56 22.85 2.19
C GLU A 49 -5.12 24.28 2.56
N GLY A 50 -6.00 25.27 2.42
CA GLY A 50 -5.68 26.66 2.75
C GLY A 50 -4.75 27.33 1.75
N LYS A 51 -4.65 26.81 0.54
CA LYS A 51 -3.83 27.36 -0.56
C LYS A 51 -2.34 27.42 -0.21
N PRO A 52 -1.68 26.31 0.06
CA PRO A 52 -0.26 26.28 0.40
C PRO A 52 0.59 26.95 -0.67
N ALA A 53 1.71 27.50 -0.28
CA ALA A 53 2.63 28.14 -1.23
C ALA A 53 3.18 27.13 -2.23
N VAL A 54 3.24 27.51 -3.50
CA VAL A 54 3.86 26.73 -4.58
C VAL A 54 5.25 27.31 -4.83
N GLU A 55 6.28 26.65 -4.35
CA GLU A 55 7.67 27.14 -4.45
C GLU A 55 8.19 27.11 -5.89
N LYS A 56 7.76 26.11 -6.69
CA LYS A 56 8.18 25.94 -8.07
C LYS A 56 7.06 25.38 -8.92
N ALA A 57 6.72 26.08 -10.00
CA ALA A 57 5.84 25.54 -11.03
C ALA A 57 6.60 24.49 -11.85
N THR A 58 6.07 23.26 -11.87
CA THR A 58 6.66 22.09 -12.55
C THR A 58 5.78 21.56 -13.69
N VAL A 59 4.50 21.98 -13.73
CA VAL A 59 3.53 21.53 -14.72
C VAL A 59 3.32 22.63 -15.75
N THR A 60 3.67 22.35 -17.01
CA THR A 60 3.44 23.25 -18.16
C THR A 60 1.98 23.23 -18.60
N GLY A 61 1.55 24.24 -19.38
CA GLY A 61 0.17 24.36 -19.86
C GLY A 61 -0.81 24.90 -18.82
N THR A 62 -0.29 25.46 -17.70
CA THR A 62 -1.08 26.10 -16.66
C THR A 62 -0.83 27.61 -16.56
N GLU A 63 0.09 28.14 -17.33
CA GLU A 63 0.59 29.51 -17.22
C GLU A 63 -0.51 30.56 -17.45
N GLY A 64 -0.78 31.36 -16.44
CA GLY A 64 -1.81 32.40 -16.49
C GLY A 64 -3.23 31.92 -16.21
N GLU A 65 -3.42 30.62 -16.02
CA GLU A 65 -4.72 30.05 -15.71
C GLU A 65 -5.04 30.19 -14.20
N TRP A 66 -6.32 30.31 -13.90
CA TRP A 66 -6.81 30.48 -12.52
C TRP A 66 -6.50 29.27 -11.61
N TYR A 67 -6.28 28.11 -12.17
CA TYR A 67 -5.96 26.85 -11.49
C TYR A 67 -4.47 26.52 -11.43
N ALA A 68 -3.61 27.38 -11.98
CA ALA A 68 -2.17 27.08 -12.11
C ALA A 68 -1.52 26.65 -10.79
N ASN A 69 -1.78 27.38 -9.70
CA ASN A 69 -1.24 27.04 -8.39
C ASN A 69 -1.79 25.72 -7.85
N ALA A 70 -3.06 25.43 -8.10
CA ALA A 70 -3.68 24.19 -7.65
C ALA A 70 -3.09 22.95 -8.32
N ILE A 71 -2.86 23.01 -9.64
CA ILE A 71 -2.24 21.91 -10.39
C ILE A 71 -0.78 21.71 -9.96
N ASN A 72 -0.02 22.78 -9.83
CA ASN A 72 1.38 22.70 -9.41
C ASN A 72 1.52 22.21 -7.95
N TRP A 73 0.61 22.62 -7.07
CA TRP A 73 0.52 22.05 -5.72
C TRP A 73 0.19 20.55 -5.77
N ALA A 74 -0.81 20.16 -6.55
CA ALA A 74 -1.21 18.77 -6.67
C ALA A 74 -0.06 17.89 -7.19
N ALA A 75 0.73 18.38 -8.14
CA ALA A 75 1.93 17.69 -8.61
C ALA A 75 2.99 17.54 -7.50
N SER A 76 3.23 18.60 -6.71
CA SER A 76 4.18 18.54 -5.60
C SER A 76 3.71 17.64 -4.45
N ALA A 77 2.41 17.45 -4.31
CA ALA A 77 1.77 16.59 -3.32
C ALA A 77 1.58 15.13 -3.81
N GLY A 78 2.01 14.80 -5.04
CA GLY A 78 1.80 13.48 -5.63
C GLY A 78 0.36 13.17 -6.06
N LEU A 79 -0.50 14.20 -6.13
CA LEU A 79 -1.91 14.07 -6.50
C LEU A 79 -2.16 14.30 -8.00
N PHE A 80 -1.17 14.71 -8.73
CA PHE A 80 -1.21 14.92 -10.17
C PHE A 80 0.03 14.32 -10.80
N GLU A 81 -0.17 13.36 -11.67
CA GLU A 81 0.90 12.74 -12.44
C GLU A 81 1.08 13.46 -13.79
N GLY A 82 2.33 13.68 -14.15
CA GLY A 82 2.72 14.30 -15.43
C GLY A 82 3.31 15.69 -15.28
N THR A 83 3.91 16.16 -16.38
CA THR A 83 4.62 17.46 -16.48
C THR A 83 3.85 18.49 -17.32
N GLU A 84 2.71 18.11 -17.85
CA GLU A 84 1.84 18.95 -18.68
C GLU A 84 0.37 18.75 -18.32
N TYR A 85 -0.40 19.83 -18.19
CA TYR A 85 -1.85 19.77 -17.86
C TYR A 85 -2.67 19.86 -19.12
N GLY A 86 -2.49 19.98 -20.19
CA GLY A 86 -3.35 20.04 -21.37
C GLY A 86 -4.60 20.93 -21.21
N THR A 87 -5.60 20.68 -22.04
CA THR A 87 -6.87 21.45 -21.99
C THR A 87 -7.73 21.00 -20.80
N ASP A 88 -8.26 21.97 -20.03
CA ASP A 88 -9.21 21.68 -18.96
C ASP A 88 -10.54 21.15 -19.53
N THR A 89 -10.95 19.99 -19.07
CA THR A 89 -12.15 19.28 -19.53
C THR A 89 -13.04 18.86 -18.38
N VAL A 90 -14.32 18.68 -18.71
CA VAL A 90 -15.25 18.04 -17.77
C VAL A 90 -14.78 16.61 -17.48
N ILE A 91 -14.72 16.26 -16.22
CA ILE A 91 -14.23 14.96 -15.73
C ILE A 91 -15.40 14.05 -15.39
N THR A 92 -15.23 12.73 -15.55
CA THR A 92 -16.25 11.74 -15.18
C THR A 92 -16.39 11.62 -13.67
N ARG A 93 -17.52 11.07 -13.23
CA ARG A 93 -17.79 10.77 -11.82
C ARG A 93 -16.74 9.84 -11.24
N SER A 94 -16.33 8.80 -11.98
CA SER A 94 -15.27 7.87 -11.54
C SER A 94 -13.91 8.55 -11.45
N GLY A 95 -13.55 9.39 -12.42
CA GLY A 95 -12.30 10.16 -12.37
C GLY A 95 -12.25 11.15 -11.20
N ILE A 96 -13.39 11.77 -10.83
CA ILE A 96 -13.46 12.59 -9.60
C ILE A 96 -13.24 11.71 -8.36
N ALA A 97 -13.84 10.52 -8.33
CA ALA A 97 -13.70 9.59 -7.21
C ALA A 97 -12.24 9.16 -7.01
N THR A 98 -11.50 8.93 -8.10
CA THR A 98 -10.06 8.62 -8.05
C THR A 98 -9.29 9.78 -7.42
N ILE A 99 -9.46 11.02 -7.88
CA ILE A 99 -8.76 12.18 -7.30
C ILE A 99 -9.13 12.39 -5.82
N ILE A 100 -10.37 12.13 -5.41
CA ILE A 100 -10.80 12.24 -4.01
C ILE A 100 -10.16 11.13 -3.16
N ALA A 101 -10.02 9.90 -3.67
CA ALA A 101 -9.36 8.81 -2.97
C ALA A 101 -7.84 9.07 -2.83
N ASP A 102 -7.18 9.58 -3.87
CA ASP A 102 -5.78 10.00 -3.79
C ASP A 102 -5.59 11.09 -2.73
N TYR A 103 -6.49 12.06 -2.71
CA TYR A 103 -6.49 13.11 -1.68
C TYR A 103 -6.77 12.55 -0.28
N ALA A 104 -7.63 11.55 -0.14
CA ALA A 104 -7.85 10.86 1.12
C ALA A 104 -6.57 10.16 1.61
N SER A 105 -5.86 9.47 0.72
CA SER A 105 -4.56 8.90 1.00
C SER A 105 -3.54 9.95 1.45
N TYR A 106 -3.45 11.07 0.74
CA TYR A 106 -2.61 12.21 1.13
C TYR A 106 -2.95 12.73 2.54
N LYS A 107 -4.23 12.68 2.93
CA LYS A 107 -4.70 13.08 4.28
C LYS A 107 -4.61 11.98 5.32
N GLY A 108 -4.20 10.77 4.97
CA GLY A 108 -4.22 9.62 5.88
C GLY A 108 -5.62 9.16 6.26
N ILE A 109 -6.58 9.23 5.34
CA ILE A 109 -7.97 8.85 5.57
C ILE A 109 -8.26 7.51 4.90
N THR A 110 -8.76 6.54 5.67
CA THR A 110 -9.29 5.27 5.15
C THR A 110 -10.77 5.13 5.45
N VAL A 111 -11.44 4.24 4.72
CA VAL A 111 -12.81 3.82 4.99
C VAL A 111 -12.89 2.29 4.93
N ASP A 112 -13.82 1.71 5.67
CA ASP A 112 -14.07 0.27 5.58
C ASP A 112 -14.73 -0.05 4.23
N THR A 113 -14.03 -0.83 3.40
CA THR A 113 -14.46 -1.25 2.06
C THR A 113 -14.81 -2.72 1.97
N SER A 114 -14.90 -3.44 3.09
CA SER A 114 -15.19 -4.89 3.14
C SER A 114 -16.60 -5.27 2.71
N GLY A 115 -17.52 -4.29 2.59
CA GLY A 115 -18.89 -4.52 2.16
C GLY A 115 -19.01 -4.97 0.70
N MET A 116 -20.07 -5.69 0.38
CA MET A 116 -20.37 -6.17 -0.99
C MET A 116 -21.40 -5.30 -1.73
N ALA A 117 -22.06 -4.36 -1.06
CA ALA A 117 -23.21 -3.61 -1.61
C ALA A 117 -22.89 -2.83 -2.90
N MET A 118 -21.68 -2.33 -3.07
CA MET A 118 -21.28 -1.65 -4.31
C MET A 118 -21.28 -2.61 -5.52
N LYS A 119 -20.90 -3.87 -5.33
CA LYS A 119 -20.85 -4.88 -6.40
C LYS A 119 -22.24 -5.29 -6.89
N GLU A 120 -23.30 -4.99 -6.13
CA GLU A 120 -24.68 -5.24 -6.49
C GLU A 120 -25.27 -4.13 -7.40
N ALA A 121 -24.53 -3.05 -7.62
CA ALA A 121 -24.99 -1.96 -8.48
C ALA A 121 -25.14 -2.44 -9.94
N PRO A 122 -26.26 -2.08 -10.62
CA PRO A 122 -26.54 -2.56 -11.97
C PRO A 122 -25.48 -2.21 -13.02
N ASP A 123 -24.72 -1.16 -12.77
CA ASP A 123 -23.69 -0.64 -13.67
C ASP A 123 -22.26 -0.76 -13.09
N TYR A 124 -22.07 -1.64 -12.10
CA TYR A 124 -20.74 -1.89 -11.49
C TYR A 124 -19.68 -2.21 -12.53
N ASP A 125 -19.97 -3.09 -13.47
CA ASP A 125 -19.03 -3.52 -14.52
C ASP A 125 -18.67 -2.42 -15.53
N SER A 126 -19.33 -1.27 -15.47
CA SER A 126 -19.02 -0.09 -16.31
C SER A 126 -17.99 0.84 -15.68
N ILE A 127 -17.52 0.54 -14.45
CA ILE A 127 -16.46 1.30 -13.81
C ILE A 127 -15.13 1.00 -14.52
N PRO A 128 -14.38 2.03 -15.00
CA PRO A 128 -13.05 1.79 -15.53
C PRO A 128 -12.16 1.15 -14.46
N ALA A 129 -11.34 0.16 -14.84
CA ALA A 129 -10.47 -0.57 -13.90
C ALA A 129 -9.55 0.37 -13.10
N ALA A 130 -9.02 1.42 -13.75
CA ALA A 130 -8.19 2.42 -13.10
C ALA A 130 -8.93 3.28 -12.04
N ASP A 131 -10.25 3.35 -12.11
CA ASP A 131 -11.07 4.16 -11.20
C ASP A 131 -11.78 3.33 -10.13
N LEU A 132 -11.63 2.01 -10.14
CA LEU A 132 -12.39 1.10 -9.26
C LEU A 132 -12.11 1.38 -7.78
N GLU A 133 -10.86 1.57 -7.42
CA GLU A 133 -10.47 1.89 -6.04
C GLU A 133 -11.07 3.22 -5.58
N GLY A 134 -10.97 4.26 -6.42
CA GLY A 134 -11.54 5.58 -6.13
C GLY A 134 -13.06 5.52 -5.94
N MET A 135 -13.76 4.81 -6.82
CA MET A 135 -15.20 4.59 -6.70
C MET A 135 -15.56 3.82 -5.43
N THR A 136 -14.78 2.79 -5.08
CA THR A 136 -14.95 1.99 -3.86
C THR A 136 -14.80 2.86 -2.62
N PHE A 137 -13.72 3.64 -2.54
CA PHE A 137 -13.52 4.60 -1.45
C PHE A 137 -14.69 5.57 -1.31
N CYS A 138 -15.09 6.22 -2.41
CA CYS A 138 -16.17 7.20 -2.40
C CYS A 138 -17.54 6.59 -2.05
N TYR A 139 -17.81 5.36 -2.47
CA TYR A 139 -19.05 4.66 -2.14
C TYR A 139 -19.15 4.36 -0.65
N TYR A 140 -18.16 3.70 -0.07
CA TYR A 140 -18.17 3.33 1.35
C TYR A 140 -17.93 4.52 2.27
N GLY A 141 -17.21 5.54 1.83
CA GLY A 141 -17.08 6.85 2.50
C GLY A 141 -18.34 7.72 2.43
N LYS A 142 -19.44 7.21 1.83
CA LYS A 142 -20.73 7.92 1.67
C LYS A 142 -20.65 9.18 0.83
N GLY A 143 -19.60 9.33 0.03
CA GLY A 143 -19.44 10.43 -0.93
C GLY A 143 -20.28 10.25 -2.19
N MET A 144 -20.30 9.02 -2.75
CA MET A 144 -20.95 8.69 -4.03
C MET A 144 -21.68 7.35 -3.94
N THR A 145 -22.87 7.34 -3.34
CA THR A 145 -23.61 6.10 -3.03
C THR A 145 -24.58 5.63 -4.10
N GLY A 146 -24.60 6.28 -5.26
CA GLY A 146 -25.49 5.93 -6.37
C GLY A 146 -26.79 6.75 -6.42
N ASP A 147 -27.57 6.51 -7.48
CA ASP A 147 -28.89 7.13 -7.68
C ASP A 147 -30.02 6.31 -7.00
N GLN A 148 -31.26 6.78 -7.13
CA GLN A 148 -32.44 6.11 -6.54
C GLN A 148 -32.69 4.71 -7.12
N LYS A 149 -32.09 4.36 -8.27
CA LYS A 149 -32.17 3.05 -8.90
C LYS A 149 -30.98 2.16 -8.55
N GLY A 150 -30.05 2.66 -7.76
CA GLY A 150 -28.83 1.97 -7.37
C GLY A 150 -27.69 2.06 -8.38
N ASN A 151 -27.81 2.86 -9.47
CA ASN A 151 -26.71 3.01 -10.42
C ASN A 151 -25.65 3.93 -9.85
N LEU A 152 -24.37 3.56 -10.05
CA LEU A 152 -23.20 4.35 -9.66
C LEU A 152 -22.92 5.49 -10.64
N ASN A 153 -23.31 5.32 -11.90
CA ASN A 153 -23.08 6.28 -13.00
C ASN A 153 -21.61 6.68 -13.17
N PRO A 154 -20.65 5.75 -13.27
CA PRO A 154 -19.21 6.06 -13.24
C PRO A 154 -18.77 6.95 -14.39
N ASN A 155 -19.37 6.77 -15.58
CA ASN A 155 -19.08 7.54 -16.79
C ASN A 155 -19.90 8.85 -16.90
N GLY A 156 -20.79 9.11 -15.95
CA GLY A 156 -21.56 10.35 -15.86
C GLY A 156 -20.69 11.54 -15.40
N GLN A 157 -21.28 12.73 -15.45
CA GLN A 157 -20.66 13.96 -14.99
C GLN A 157 -21.26 14.37 -13.66
N LEU A 158 -20.51 15.01 -12.78
CA LEU A 158 -21.04 15.63 -11.58
C LEU A 158 -21.40 17.10 -11.86
N THR A 159 -22.53 17.50 -11.31
CA THR A 159 -22.85 18.91 -11.18
C THR A 159 -22.09 19.53 -10.00
N ARG A 160 -21.96 20.85 -9.97
CA ARG A 160 -21.35 21.59 -8.84
C ARG A 160 -22.07 21.34 -7.54
N ALA A 161 -23.41 21.17 -7.58
CA ALA A 161 -24.21 20.82 -6.42
C ALA A 161 -23.88 19.42 -5.88
N GLU A 162 -23.78 18.43 -6.75
CA GLU A 162 -23.39 17.05 -6.38
C GLU A 162 -21.96 17.02 -5.83
N PHE A 163 -21.05 17.74 -6.47
CA PHE A 163 -19.66 17.80 -6.00
C PHE A 163 -19.54 18.48 -4.62
N ALA A 164 -20.28 19.56 -4.38
CA ALA A 164 -20.35 20.18 -3.05
C ALA A 164 -20.84 19.18 -1.98
N GLN A 165 -21.81 18.31 -2.33
CA GLN A 165 -22.27 17.27 -1.41
C GLN A 165 -21.19 16.21 -1.15
N VAL A 166 -20.45 15.79 -2.18
CA VAL A 166 -19.30 14.88 -2.02
C VAL A 166 -18.29 15.47 -1.06
N LEU A 167 -17.91 16.74 -1.23
CA LEU A 167 -16.94 17.42 -0.39
C LEU A 167 -17.43 17.59 1.06
N LYS A 168 -18.71 17.89 1.25
CA LYS A 168 -19.30 17.97 2.59
C LYS A 168 -19.28 16.62 3.29
N ASN A 169 -19.61 15.54 2.59
CA ASN A 169 -19.53 14.19 3.13
C ASN A 169 -18.08 13.79 3.43
N PHE A 170 -17.14 14.14 2.55
CA PHE A 170 -15.71 13.93 2.79
C PHE A 170 -15.20 14.65 4.03
N SER A 171 -15.68 15.87 4.30
CA SER A 171 -15.18 16.72 5.39
C SER A 171 -15.38 16.15 6.81
N VAL A 172 -16.27 15.17 6.98
CA VAL A 172 -16.47 14.49 8.27
C VAL A 172 -15.56 13.31 8.49
N LEU A 173 -14.88 12.83 7.44
CA LEU A 173 -13.89 11.79 7.54
C LEU A 173 -12.64 12.31 8.26
N LYS A 174 -12.00 11.46 9.05
CA LYS A 174 -10.81 11.81 9.83
C LYS A 174 -9.62 11.01 9.38
N PRO A 175 -8.41 11.57 9.44
CA PRO A 175 -7.19 10.80 9.27
C PRO A 175 -7.17 9.60 10.23
N THR A 176 -6.76 8.46 9.72
CA THR A 176 -6.59 7.22 10.48
C THR A 176 -5.12 6.85 10.61
N TYR A 177 -4.26 7.38 9.75
CA TYR A 177 -2.84 7.14 9.75
C TYR A 177 -2.02 8.36 9.33
N VAL A 178 -0.72 8.29 9.59
CA VAL A 178 0.31 9.21 9.08
C VAL A 178 1.43 8.37 8.46
N GLU A 179 1.87 8.74 7.26
CA GLU A 179 3.05 8.14 6.62
C GLU A 179 4.27 9.06 6.70
N THR A 180 5.44 8.45 6.89
CA THR A 180 6.71 9.14 6.92
C THR A 180 7.77 8.31 6.21
N VAL A 181 8.43 8.88 5.22
CA VAL A 181 9.61 8.25 4.59
C VAL A 181 10.79 8.40 5.52
N VAL A 182 11.50 7.31 5.77
CA VAL A 182 12.65 7.26 6.67
C VAL A 182 13.81 6.50 6.02
N SER A 183 15.02 6.70 6.53
CA SER A 183 16.21 5.94 6.16
C SER A 183 16.84 5.37 7.43
N ILE A 184 17.16 4.07 7.43
CA ILE A 184 17.66 3.36 8.60
C ILE A 184 19.12 2.96 8.32
N PRO A 185 20.10 3.51 9.06
CA PRO A 185 21.49 3.16 8.85
C PRO A 185 21.80 1.75 9.39
N VAL A 186 22.51 0.97 8.59
CA VAL A 186 23.03 -0.35 8.95
C VAL A 186 24.54 -0.33 8.88
N ALA A 187 25.19 -0.66 10.00
CA ALA A 187 26.64 -0.79 10.05
C ALA A 187 27.12 -2.07 9.36
N ALA A 188 28.33 -2.05 8.81
CA ALA A 188 28.93 -3.25 8.20
C ALA A 188 29.04 -4.39 9.24
N GLN A 189 28.53 -5.56 8.90
CA GLN A 189 28.57 -6.76 9.74
C GLN A 189 28.41 -8.04 8.91
N ASP A 190 28.93 -9.16 9.38
CA ASP A 190 28.80 -10.49 8.77
C ASP A 190 29.12 -10.56 7.27
N GLY A 191 30.05 -9.70 6.83
CA GLY A 191 30.43 -9.58 5.41
C GLY A 191 29.46 -8.77 4.56
N ILE A 192 28.43 -8.19 5.15
CA ILE A 192 27.51 -7.23 4.51
C ILE A 192 28.08 -5.81 4.70
N PRO A 193 28.21 -5.00 3.63
CA PRO A 193 28.70 -3.63 3.73
C PRO A 193 27.72 -2.73 4.49
N ALA A 194 28.22 -1.63 5.04
CA ALA A 194 27.36 -0.59 5.60
C ALA A 194 26.47 0.01 4.52
N HIS A 195 25.21 0.22 4.84
CA HIS A 195 24.22 0.75 3.91
C HIS A 195 23.06 1.44 4.63
N GLU A 196 22.21 2.08 3.86
CA GLU A 196 20.95 2.67 4.31
C GLU A 196 19.78 1.84 3.82
N ILE A 197 18.76 1.64 4.66
CA ILE A 197 17.51 1.01 4.29
C ILE A 197 16.45 2.11 4.11
N PRO A 198 16.05 2.44 2.88
CA PRO A 198 14.90 3.30 2.65
C PRO A 198 13.63 2.58 3.12
N ALA A 199 12.77 3.32 3.81
CA ALA A 199 11.54 2.74 4.34
C ALA A 199 10.40 3.76 4.40
N THR A 200 9.16 3.27 4.45
CA THR A 200 7.98 4.07 4.73
C THR A 200 7.32 3.55 6.00
N LEU A 201 7.28 4.41 7.01
CA LEU A 201 6.59 4.19 8.26
C LEU A 201 5.15 4.66 8.15
N THR A 202 4.18 3.77 8.40
CA THR A 202 2.75 4.11 8.51
C THR A 202 2.32 3.93 9.97
N LEU A 203 1.92 5.02 10.62
CA LEU A 203 1.49 5.02 12.03
C LEU A 203 0.00 5.30 12.14
N PRO A 204 -0.77 4.54 12.96
CA PRO A 204 -2.11 4.95 13.38
C PRO A 204 -2.08 6.32 14.05
N VAL A 205 -3.05 7.19 13.75
CA VAL A 205 -3.17 8.48 14.45
C VAL A 205 -3.54 8.32 15.93
N SER A 206 -4.05 7.16 16.33
CA SER A 206 -4.31 6.79 17.72
C SER A 206 -3.05 6.46 18.51
N ALA A 207 -1.94 6.17 17.81
CA ALA A 207 -0.68 5.81 18.45
C ALA A 207 -0.07 7.00 19.21
N SER A 208 0.29 6.78 20.46
CA SER A 208 0.95 7.78 21.31
C SER A 208 1.88 7.07 22.30
N LYS A 209 2.69 7.84 23.03
CA LYS A 209 3.55 7.28 24.09
C LYS A 209 2.75 6.62 25.23
N ASP A 210 1.51 7.06 25.45
CA ASP A 210 0.62 6.54 26.50
C ASP A 210 -0.32 5.44 25.95
N ALA A 211 -0.43 5.31 24.62
CA ALA A 211 -1.22 4.30 23.92
C ALA A 211 -0.38 3.76 22.74
N LYS A 212 0.60 2.94 23.09
CA LYS A 212 1.49 2.31 22.11
C LYS A 212 0.77 1.24 21.31
N VAL A 213 1.14 1.14 20.03
CA VAL A 213 0.59 0.15 19.10
C VAL A 213 1.63 -0.91 18.74
N PRO A 214 1.24 -2.14 18.37
CA PRO A 214 2.16 -3.11 17.81
C PRO A 214 2.75 -2.62 16.49
N GLY A 215 3.93 -3.13 16.14
CA GLY A 215 4.61 -2.79 14.89
C GLY A 215 4.87 -4.01 14.02
N VAL A 216 4.78 -3.85 12.70
CA VAL A 216 5.04 -4.92 11.73
C VAL A 216 6.04 -4.44 10.69
N VAL A 217 7.12 -5.22 10.51
CA VAL A 217 8.07 -5.04 9.40
C VAL A 217 7.54 -5.78 8.18
N MET A 218 7.50 -5.11 7.02
CA MET A 218 7.00 -5.65 5.76
C MET A 218 8.13 -5.80 4.75
N LEU A 219 8.37 -7.03 4.30
CA LEU A 219 9.47 -7.45 3.46
C LEU A 219 8.97 -7.80 2.05
N HIS A 220 9.51 -7.11 1.03
CA HIS A 220 9.08 -7.31 -0.35
C HIS A 220 9.72 -8.53 -1.01
N GLY A 221 9.13 -8.97 -2.14
CA GLY A 221 9.60 -10.11 -2.95
C GLY A 221 10.78 -9.77 -3.86
N THR A 222 11.21 -10.78 -4.62
CA THR A 222 12.34 -10.70 -5.55
C THR A 222 12.20 -9.55 -6.53
N GLY A 223 13.15 -8.62 -6.48
CA GLY A 223 13.23 -7.52 -7.43
C GLY A 223 12.11 -6.47 -7.31
N SER A 224 11.30 -6.54 -6.27
CA SER A 224 10.24 -5.57 -5.98
C SER A 224 10.78 -4.36 -5.18
N ASN A 225 9.94 -3.66 -4.48
CA ASN A 225 10.27 -2.56 -3.58
C ASN A 225 9.29 -2.54 -2.40
N ARG A 226 9.46 -1.60 -1.47
CA ARG A 226 8.64 -1.47 -0.26
C ARG A 226 7.12 -1.35 -0.47
N ASP A 227 6.68 -0.95 -1.67
CA ASP A 227 5.26 -0.83 -2.00
C ASP A 227 4.66 -2.08 -2.63
N GLU A 228 5.51 -3.00 -3.07
CA GLU A 228 5.20 -4.30 -3.68
C GLU A 228 4.46 -4.22 -5.03
N ALA A 229 4.15 -5.38 -5.62
CA ALA A 229 3.43 -5.51 -6.87
C ALA A 229 2.11 -4.74 -6.81
N GLY A 230 1.85 -3.90 -7.83
CA GLY A 230 0.62 -3.12 -7.92
C GLY A 230 0.32 -2.26 -6.70
N MET A 231 1.34 -1.78 -5.99
CA MET A 231 1.22 -1.01 -4.75
C MET A 231 0.56 -1.81 -3.60
N GLY A 232 0.62 -3.14 -3.64
CA GLY A 232 -0.11 -3.99 -2.69
C GLY A 232 0.19 -3.71 -1.22
N TYR A 233 1.45 -3.44 -0.86
CA TYR A 233 1.82 -3.05 0.51
C TYR A 233 1.45 -1.60 0.83
N ALA A 234 1.51 -0.69 -0.14
CA ALA A 234 1.05 0.68 0.05
C ALA A 234 -0.47 0.76 0.29
N LEU A 235 -1.25 -0.17 -0.30
CA LEU A 235 -2.68 -0.33 -0.03
C LEU A 235 -2.96 -1.04 1.31
N ALA A 236 -2.11 -1.98 1.70
CA ALA A 236 -2.25 -2.75 2.94
C ALA A 236 -1.96 -1.92 4.20
N ALA A 237 -0.88 -1.13 4.20
CA ALA A 237 -0.41 -0.41 5.38
C ALA A 237 -1.45 0.57 5.98
N PRO A 238 -2.17 1.40 5.20
CA PRO A 238 -3.25 2.24 5.71
C PRO A 238 -4.40 1.46 6.36
N ARG A 239 -4.76 0.28 5.82
CA ARG A 239 -5.80 -0.59 6.40
C ARG A 239 -5.35 -1.17 7.73
N MET A 240 -4.11 -1.67 7.79
CA MET A 240 -3.53 -2.15 9.04
C MET A 240 -3.42 -1.03 10.10
N ALA A 241 -3.12 0.21 9.67
CA ALA A 241 -3.10 1.36 10.58
C ALA A 241 -4.50 1.71 11.11
N ALA A 242 -5.56 1.57 10.31
CA ALA A 242 -6.94 1.73 10.78
C ALA A 242 -7.29 0.70 11.86
N ASP A 243 -6.68 -0.48 11.82
CA ASP A 243 -6.79 -1.56 12.79
C ASP A 243 -5.80 -1.42 13.98
N GLY A 244 -5.12 -0.29 14.09
CA GLY A 244 -4.24 0.03 15.21
C GLY A 244 -2.84 -0.61 15.13
N ILE A 245 -2.37 -0.99 13.95
CA ILE A 245 -1.06 -1.63 13.73
C ILE A 245 -0.15 -0.65 12.97
N ALA A 246 1.01 -0.34 13.55
CA ALA A 246 2.06 0.40 12.83
C ALA A 246 2.77 -0.54 11.83
N THR A 247 3.10 -0.03 10.64
CA THR A 247 3.86 -0.81 9.65
C THR A 247 5.10 -0.07 9.18
N LEU A 248 6.15 -0.83 8.89
CA LEU A 248 7.39 -0.32 8.30
C LEU A 248 7.73 -1.16 7.06
N ARG A 249 7.45 -0.60 5.90
CA ARG A 249 7.77 -1.17 4.60
C ARG A 249 9.19 -0.77 4.23
N ILE A 250 10.06 -1.72 3.91
CA ILE A 250 11.48 -1.45 3.62
C ILE A 250 11.86 -1.79 2.18
N ASP A 251 12.86 -1.09 1.65
CA ASP A 251 13.56 -1.48 0.43
C ASP A 251 14.83 -2.24 0.79
N PHE A 252 14.93 -3.49 0.36
CA PHE A 252 16.18 -4.26 0.44
C PHE A 252 17.28 -3.68 -0.46
N MET A 253 18.53 -4.06 -0.20
CA MET A 253 19.69 -3.65 -0.98
C MET A 253 19.45 -3.79 -2.48
N GLY A 254 19.71 -2.71 -3.23
CA GLY A 254 19.57 -2.64 -4.69
C GLY A 254 18.15 -2.62 -5.24
N ASN A 255 17.14 -2.43 -4.37
CA ASN A 255 15.74 -2.30 -4.77
C ASN A 255 15.15 -0.95 -4.32
N GLY A 256 14.08 -0.53 -4.96
CA GLY A 256 13.40 0.74 -4.66
C GLY A 256 14.35 1.92 -4.65
N ASP A 257 14.40 2.66 -3.55
CA ASP A 257 15.28 3.81 -3.36
C ASP A 257 16.66 3.44 -2.76
N SER A 258 16.95 2.14 -2.56
CA SER A 258 18.22 1.70 -2.03
C SER A 258 19.37 2.00 -3.02
N THR A 259 20.41 2.65 -2.54
CA THR A 259 21.64 2.92 -3.31
C THR A 259 22.70 1.83 -3.16
N ALA A 260 22.42 0.80 -2.35
CA ALA A 260 23.30 -0.35 -2.17
C ALA A 260 23.28 -1.27 -3.40
N SER A 261 24.30 -2.11 -3.54
CA SER A 261 24.35 -3.07 -4.66
C SER A 261 23.45 -4.26 -4.41
N TYR A 262 22.66 -4.68 -5.41
CA TYR A 262 21.91 -5.94 -5.34
C TYR A 262 22.80 -7.19 -5.26
N ARG A 263 24.09 -7.10 -5.64
CA ARG A 263 25.07 -8.18 -5.45
C ARG A 263 25.30 -8.53 -3.98
N ASP A 264 25.04 -7.56 -3.08
CA ASP A 264 25.21 -7.74 -1.64
C ASP A 264 23.92 -8.22 -0.96
N TYR A 265 22.78 -8.27 -1.70
CA TYR A 265 21.55 -8.85 -1.22
C TYR A 265 21.65 -10.38 -1.15
N ASN A 266 21.33 -10.94 0.00
CA ASN A 266 21.31 -12.37 0.30
C ASN A 266 20.50 -12.61 1.59
N TYR A 267 20.32 -13.85 2.02
CA TYR A 267 19.56 -14.17 3.23
C TYR A 267 20.11 -13.49 4.49
N THR A 268 21.45 -13.48 4.63
CA THR A 268 22.07 -12.78 5.77
C THR A 268 21.75 -11.29 5.75
N SER A 269 21.87 -10.61 4.62
CA SER A 269 21.53 -9.17 4.54
C SER A 269 20.04 -8.93 4.81
N ALA A 270 19.15 -9.78 4.29
CA ALA A 270 17.71 -9.65 4.54
C ALA A 270 17.36 -9.80 6.03
N VAL A 271 17.98 -10.74 6.73
CA VAL A 271 17.81 -10.90 8.20
C VAL A 271 18.35 -9.68 8.97
N ILE A 272 19.51 -9.15 8.58
CA ILE A 272 20.07 -7.93 9.17
C ILE A 272 19.12 -6.74 8.96
N ASP A 273 18.61 -6.56 7.74
CA ASP A 273 17.73 -5.46 7.40
C ASP A 273 16.39 -5.55 8.14
N ALA A 274 15.80 -6.75 8.20
CA ALA A 274 14.58 -6.98 8.97
C ALA A 274 14.77 -6.69 10.47
N LYS A 275 15.92 -7.06 11.03
CA LYS A 275 16.26 -6.75 12.44
C LYS A 275 16.46 -5.25 12.66
N ALA A 276 17.18 -4.59 11.78
CA ALA A 276 17.40 -3.13 11.88
C ALA A 276 16.06 -2.37 11.77
N ALA A 277 15.18 -2.79 10.89
CA ALA A 277 13.83 -2.25 10.77
C ALA A 277 12.99 -2.47 12.05
N ALA A 278 13.08 -3.66 12.64
CA ALA A 278 12.41 -3.96 13.91
C ALA A 278 12.97 -3.11 15.07
N ASP A 279 14.28 -2.92 15.13
CA ASP A 279 14.93 -2.06 16.13
C ASP A 279 14.52 -0.59 15.96
N TYR A 280 14.37 -0.14 14.72
CA TYR A 280 13.86 1.20 14.45
C TYR A 280 12.42 1.36 14.99
N LEU A 281 11.52 0.41 14.71
CA LEU A 281 10.15 0.42 15.24
C LEU A 281 10.15 0.40 16.78
N ALA A 282 10.95 -0.48 17.39
CA ALA A 282 11.06 -0.59 18.85
C ALA A 282 11.58 0.70 19.51
N GLY A 283 12.36 1.50 18.79
CA GLY A 283 12.88 2.79 19.25
C GLY A 283 11.86 3.93 19.24
N LEU A 284 10.71 3.76 18.57
CA LEU A 284 9.66 4.77 18.51
C LEU A 284 8.87 4.82 19.83
N GLU A 285 8.62 6.01 20.35
CA GLU A 285 7.84 6.19 21.59
C GLU A 285 6.38 5.71 21.46
N THR A 286 5.87 5.65 20.23
CA THR A 286 4.48 5.29 19.90
C THR A 286 4.28 3.81 19.58
N VAL A 287 5.35 3.04 19.45
CA VAL A 287 5.31 1.61 19.12
C VAL A 287 5.66 0.77 20.35
N ASP A 288 4.93 -0.31 20.55
CA ASP A 288 5.26 -1.32 21.58
C ASP A 288 6.35 -2.25 21.04
N GLY A 289 7.59 -1.95 21.37
CA GLY A 289 8.76 -2.72 20.92
C GLY A 289 8.83 -4.15 21.43
N GLY A 290 8.01 -4.52 22.41
CA GLY A 290 7.87 -5.91 22.88
C GLY A 290 6.86 -6.73 22.07
N ASN A 291 6.08 -6.09 21.19
CA ASN A 291 5.02 -6.68 20.39
C ASN A 291 5.20 -6.36 18.90
N LEU A 292 6.25 -6.92 18.31
CA LEU A 292 6.57 -6.75 16.90
C LEU A 292 6.27 -8.00 16.09
N GLY A 293 5.76 -7.81 14.88
CA GLY A 293 5.59 -8.83 13.87
C GLY A 293 6.48 -8.61 12.65
N VAL A 294 6.61 -9.64 11.85
CA VAL A 294 7.25 -9.56 10.54
C VAL A 294 6.36 -10.23 9.50
N MET A 295 6.27 -9.65 8.33
CA MET A 295 5.58 -10.27 7.20
C MET A 295 6.39 -10.11 5.92
N GLY A 296 6.13 -11.00 4.97
CA GLY A 296 6.78 -10.91 3.70
C GLY A 296 6.00 -11.57 2.58
N TRP A 297 6.18 -11.06 1.36
CA TRP A 297 5.54 -11.54 0.14
C TRP A 297 6.55 -12.25 -0.76
N SER A 298 6.21 -13.44 -1.28
CA SER A 298 7.07 -14.24 -2.15
C SER A 298 8.43 -14.55 -1.47
N GLN A 299 9.56 -14.14 -2.03
CA GLN A 299 10.86 -14.22 -1.37
C GLN A 299 10.89 -13.48 -0.04
N GLY A 300 10.21 -12.33 0.09
CA GLY A 300 10.08 -11.65 1.37
C GLY A 300 9.44 -12.51 2.45
N GLY A 301 8.56 -13.46 2.07
CA GLY A 301 8.01 -14.48 2.97
C GLY A 301 9.09 -15.44 3.48
N THR A 302 10.02 -15.84 2.63
CA THR A 302 11.23 -16.59 3.02
C THR A 302 12.08 -15.80 4.01
N ASP A 303 12.33 -14.52 3.68
CA ASP A 303 13.14 -13.63 4.52
C ASP A 303 12.48 -13.37 5.88
N ALA A 304 11.14 -13.29 5.93
CA ALA A 304 10.38 -13.18 7.19
C ALA A 304 10.54 -14.42 8.07
N LEU A 305 10.51 -15.62 7.49
CA LEU A 305 10.75 -16.86 8.24
C LEU A 305 12.19 -16.91 8.78
N LEU A 306 13.18 -16.56 7.97
CA LEU A 306 14.58 -16.49 8.38
C LEU A 306 14.81 -15.47 9.50
N ALA A 307 14.23 -14.27 9.38
CA ALA A 307 14.33 -13.23 10.39
C ALA A 307 13.70 -13.64 11.72
N ALA A 308 12.54 -14.31 11.69
CA ALA A 308 11.86 -14.77 12.90
C ALA A 308 12.60 -15.91 13.61
N GLU A 309 13.24 -16.81 12.85
CA GLU A 309 14.07 -17.88 13.44
C GLU A 309 15.33 -17.29 14.07
N ALA A 310 16.03 -16.39 13.35
CA ALA A 310 17.26 -15.77 13.83
C ALA A 310 17.03 -14.84 15.04
N HIS A 311 15.82 -14.24 15.16
CA HIS A 311 15.51 -13.25 16.20
C HIS A 311 14.20 -13.60 16.95
N PRO A 312 14.14 -14.74 17.65
CA PRO A 312 12.90 -15.26 18.27
C PRO A 312 12.36 -14.38 19.40
N ASP A 313 13.17 -13.52 19.98
CA ASP A 313 12.75 -12.58 21.02
C ASP A 313 12.27 -11.24 20.45
N THR A 314 12.50 -10.99 19.15
CA THR A 314 12.09 -9.76 18.47
C THR A 314 10.71 -9.91 17.83
N PHE A 315 10.51 -10.99 17.07
CA PHE A 315 9.29 -11.20 16.30
C PHE A 315 8.35 -12.16 17.00
N GLN A 316 7.19 -11.65 17.44
CA GLN A 316 6.17 -12.40 18.19
C GLN A 316 5.10 -13.03 17.30
N ALA A 317 5.04 -12.65 16.02
CA ALA A 317 4.14 -13.20 15.01
C ALA A 317 4.74 -13.05 13.61
N VAL A 318 4.46 -14.02 12.74
CA VAL A 318 4.97 -14.06 11.35
C VAL A 318 3.82 -14.23 10.38
N VAL A 319 3.82 -13.48 9.27
CA VAL A 319 2.88 -13.69 8.18
C VAL A 319 3.64 -13.87 6.86
N THR A 320 3.26 -14.87 6.07
CA THR A 320 3.78 -15.04 4.72
C THR A 320 2.65 -14.90 3.71
N TRP A 321 2.86 -14.05 2.71
CA TRP A 321 2.02 -13.95 1.52
C TRP A 321 2.71 -14.67 0.38
N SER A 322 2.16 -15.79 -0.08
CA SER A 322 2.79 -16.63 -1.11
C SER A 322 4.28 -16.88 -0.83
N GLY A 323 4.63 -17.21 0.42
CA GLY A 323 6.02 -17.38 0.87
C GLY A 323 6.70 -18.55 0.19
N ALA A 324 7.82 -18.30 -0.47
CA ALA A 324 8.55 -19.32 -1.22
C ALA A 324 9.42 -20.18 -0.30
N LEU A 325 9.27 -21.51 -0.38
CA LEU A 325 10.16 -22.46 0.32
C LEU A 325 11.44 -22.75 -0.46
N GLU A 326 11.41 -22.58 -1.77
CA GLU A 326 12.51 -22.83 -2.67
C GLU A 326 12.65 -21.69 -3.68
N LEU A 327 13.84 -21.12 -3.78
CA LEU A 327 14.19 -20.05 -4.72
C LEU A 327 15.13 -20.53 -5.85
N ASN A 328 15.14 -21.83 -6.12
CA ASN A 328 15.94 -22.48 -7.14
C ASN A 328 15.14 -22.93 -8.37
N GLY A 329 13.85 -22.52 -8.43
CA GLY A 329 12.94 -22.94 -9.50
C GLY A 329 13.18 -22.26 -10.85
N ALA A 330 12.80 -22.94 -11.93
CA ALA A 330 12.97 -22.48 -13.30
C ALA A 330 12.26 -21.17 -13.64
N SER A 331 11.23 -20.80 -12.87
CA SER A 331 10.52 -19.53 -13.04
C SER A 331 11.36 -18.31 -12.67
N LEU A 332 12.37 -18.48 -11.82
CA LEU A 332 13.26 -17.40 -11.38
C LEU A 332 14.45 -17.22 -12.35
N PHE A 333 14.83 -18.27 -13.08
CA PHE A 333 15.99 -18.28 -13.97
C PHE A 333 15.55 -18.54 -15.42
N ALA A 334 15.00 -17.50 -16.08
CA ALA A 334 14.53 -17.63 -17.45
C ALA A 334 15.62 -18.16 -18.40
N GLY A 335 15.43 -19.38 -18.91
CA GLY A 335 16.29 -20.00 -19.92
C GLY A 335 17.57 -20.62 -19.40
N THR A 336 17.80 -20.71 -18.07
CA THR A 336 18.94 -21.41 -17.46
C THR A 336 18.53 -22.19 -16.21
N SER A 337 19.42 -23.02 -15.68
CA SER A 337 19.21 -23.70 -14.39
C SER A 337 19.81 -22.89 -13.24
N PHE A 338 19.36 -23.17 -12.00
CA PHE A 338 19.98 -22.62 -10.79
C PHE A 338 21.49 -22.96 -10.74
N GLU A 339 21.83 -24.18 -11.08
CA GLU A 339 23.24 -24.69 -11.09
C GLU A 339 24.12 -23.92 -12.08
N ASP A 340 23.61 -23.63 -13.28
CA ASP A 340 24.35 -22.88 -14.30
C ASP A 340 24.47 -21.40 -13.91
N ALA A 341 23.42 -20.80 -13.39
CA ALA A 341 23.45 -19.43 -12.87
C ALA A 341 24.43 -19.30 -11.69
N TYR A 342 24.43 -20.28 -10.77
CA TYR A 342 25.37 -20.31 -9.65
C TYR A 342 26.82 -20.52 -10.13
N ALA A 343 27.04 -21.39 -11.14
CA ALA A 343 28.36 -21.57 -11.72
C ALA A 343 28.88 -20.28 -12.37
N GLN A 344 28.01 -19.52 -13.02
CA GLN A 344 28.35 -18.19 -13.53
C GLN A 344 28.69 -17.22 -12.40
N ALA A 345 27.86 -17.15 -11.35
CA ALA A 345 28.10 -16.29 -10.20
C ALA A 345 29.44 -16.62 -9.50
N LYS A 346 29.81 -17.89 -9.37
CA LYS A 346 31.13 -18.30 -8.86
C LYS A 346 32.29 -17.80 -9.71
N LYS A 347 32.11 -17.80 -11.04
CA LYS A 347 33.15 -17.40 -11.98
C LYS A 347 33.31 -15.86 -12.07
N GLU A 348 32.21 -15.15 -12.07
CA GLU A 348 32.12 -13.71 -12.39
C GLU A 348 31.83 -12.83 -11.17
N GLY A 349 31.52 -13.47 -10.01
CA GLY A 349 31.10 -12.81 -8.78
C GLY A 349 29.61 -12.52 -8.70
N PHE A 350 28.90 -12.66 -9.83
CA PHE A 350 27.44 -12.43 -9.91
C PHE A 350 26.82 -13.13 -11.13
N TYR A 351 25.49 -13.27 -11.08
CA TYR A 351 24.65 -13.65 -12.22
C TYR A 351 23.67 -12.52 -12.51
N THR A 352 23.47 -12.17 -13.78
CA THR A 352 22.50 -11.16 -14.21
C THR A 352 21.14 -11.82 -14.44
N MET A 353 20.19 -11.51 -13.57
CA MET A 353 18.80 -11.93 -13.67
C MET A 353 18.01 -10.89 -14.46
N THR A 354 17.28 -11.32 -15.48
CA THR A 354 16.49 -10.45 -16.36
C THR A 354 15.00 -10.62 -16.11
N PHE A 355 14.26 -9.54 -16.26
CA PHE A 355 12.82 -9.47 -16.07
C PHE A 355 12.17 -8.72 -17.25
N ASP A 356 10.94 -9.04 -17.58
CA ASP A 356 10.17 -8.32 -18.60
C ASP A 356 9.59 -6.99 -18.08
N TRP A 357 9.57 -6.78 -16.76
CA TRP A 357 8.88 -5.67 -16.08
C TRP A 357 9.80 -4.71 -15.33
N ARG A 358 11.09 -4.97 -15.29
CA ARG A 358 12.09 -4.09 -14.66
C ARG A 358 13.47 -4.26 -15.29
N GLU A 359 14.39 -3.36 -14.95
CA GLU A 359 15.81 -3.49 -15.30
C GLU A 359 16.45 -4.73 -14.66
N PRO A 360 17.45 -5.32 -15.33
CA PRO A 360 18.15 -6.52 -14.83
C PRO A 360 18.74 -6.30 -13.43
N LEU A 361 18.80 -7.38 -12.65
CA LEU A 361 19.44 -7.41 -11.33
C LEU A 361 20.65 -8.35 -11.33
N GLU A 362 21.68 -7.98 -10.60
CA GLU A 362 22.90 -8.76 -10.45
C GLU A 362 22.91 -9.47 -9.09
N LEU A 363 22.59 -10.76 -9.10
CA LEU A 363 22.66 -11.63 -7.90
C LEU A 363 24.11 -12.02 -7.61
N GLY A 364 24.61 -11.72 -6.42
CA GLY A 364 25.94 -12.10 -5.97
C GLY A 364 26.07 -13.62 -5.71
N GLU A 365 27.30 -14.12 -5.74
CA GLU A 365 27.60 -15.54 -5.46
C GLU A 365 27.03 -15.99 -4.11
N ARG A 366 27.12 -15.16 -3.07
CA ARG A 366 26.69 -15.50 -1.72
C ARG A 366 25.19 -15.79 -1.64
N TRP A 367 24.36 -15.10 -2.42
CA TRP A 367 22.92 -15.40 -2.49
C TRP A 367 22.69 -16.85 -2.93
N PHE A 368 23.37 -17.31 -3.98
CA PHE A 368 23.26 -18.69 -4.46
C PHE A 368 23.74 -19.71 -3.43
N GLN A 369 24.85 -19.40 -2.76
CA GLN A 369 25.39 -20.25 -1.72
C GLN A 369 24.37 -20.42 -0.58
N GLU A 370 23.85 -19.32 -0.05
CA GLU A 370 22.91 -19.36 1.07
C GLU A 370 21.59 -20.04 0.69
N VAL A 371 21.07 -19.82 -0.54
CA VAL A 371 19.87 -20.52 -1.05
C VAL A 371 20.11 -22.02 -1.15
N ALA A 372 21.28 -22.45 -1.64
CA ALA A 372 21.61 -23.87 -1.79
C ALA A 372 21.81 -24.60 -0.44
N GLU A 373 22.30 -23.89 0.58
CA GLU A 373 22.65 -24.47 1.88
C GLU A 373 21.51 -24.38 2.91
N THR A 374 20.47 -23.55 2.67
CA THR A 374 19.42 -23.30 3.64
C THR A 374 18.16 -24.14 3.38
N ASN A 375 17.72 -24.88 4.38
CA ASN A 375 16.45 -25.58 4.33
C ASN A 375 15.36 -24.79 5.07
N ILE A 376 14.50 -24.10 4.32
CA ILE A 376 13.48 -23.21 4.87
C ILE A 376 12.43 -23.96 5.72
N LEU A 377 12.11 -25.21 5.40
CA LEU A 377 11.20 -25.99 6.25
C LEU A 377 11.80 -26.30 7.63
N LYS A 378 13.12 -26.52 7.69
CA LYS A 378 13.81 -26.68 8.96
C LYS A 378 13.82 -25.38 9.74
N VAL A 379 14.14 -24.26 9.09
CA VAL A 379 14.04 -22.91 9.68
C VAL A 379 12.63 -22.69 10.24
N THR A 380 11.59 -22.97 9.46
CA THR A 380 10.19 -22.84 9.87
C THR A 380 9.87 -23.66 11.14
N ALA A 381 10.40 -24.88 11.24
CA ALA A 381 10.17 -25.76 12.40
C ALA A 381 10.84 -25.24 13.69
N ASP A 382 11.85 -24.40 13.58
CA ASP A 382 12.57 -23.84 14.73
C ASP A 382 11.97 -22.48 15.18
N ILE A 383 11.03 -21.88 14.41
CA ILE A 383 10.33 -20.63 14.76
C ILE A 383 9.38 -20.85 15.93
N LYS A 384 9.50 -20.04 16.98
CA LYS A 384 8.65 -20.10 18.18
C LYS A 384 7.34 -19.33 18.03
N ALA A 385 7.36 -18.26 17.25
CA ALA A 385 6.22 -17.41 17.00
C ALA A 385 5.14 -18.14 16.17
N PRO A 386 3.85 -17.83 16.34
CA PRO A 386 2.81 -18.32 15.46
C PRO A 386 2.98 -17.75 14.06
N ILE A 387 2.64 -18.56 13.05
CA ILE A 387 2.77 -18.23 11.63
C ILE A 387 1.40 -18.27 10.96
N LEU A 388 1.02 -17.19 10.26
CA LEU A 388 -0.08 -17.21 9.30
C LEU A 388 0.50 -17.31 7.89
N ALA A 389 0.29 -18.44 7.21
CA ALA A 389 0.67 -18.60 5.82
C ALA A 389 -0.55 -18.41 4.92
N ILE A 390 -0.46 -17.41 4.02
CA ILE A 390 -1.52 -17.09 3.06
C ILE A 390 -1.01 -17.36 1.65
N ASN A 391 -1.85 -17.99 0.80
CA ASN A 391 -1.53 -18.23 -0.61
C ASN A 391 -2.79 -18.14 -1.47
N GLY A 392 -2.64 -17.62 -2.69
CA GLY A 392 -3.68 -17.73 -3.70
C GLY A 392 -3.81 -19.15 -4.21
N LYS A 393 -5.03 -19.66 -4.42
CA LYS A 393 -5.25 -21.02 -4.95
C LYS A 393 -4.82 -21.17 -6.39
N ASP A 394 -4.84 -20.08 -7.17
CA ASP A 394 -4.45 -20.05 -8.57
C ASP A 394 -3.01 -19.56 -8.78
N ASP A 395 -2.23 -19.44 -7.69
CA ASP A 395 -0.82 -19.05 -7.74
C ASP A 395 0.01 -20.17 -8.38
N THR A 396 0.55 -19.87 -9.55
CA THR A 396 1.43 -20.78 -10.32
C THR A 396 2.91 -20.45 -10.16
N THR A 397 3.25 -19.34 -9.50
CA THR A 397 4.62 -18.91 -9.22
C THR A 397 5.14 -19.53 -7.93
N VAL A 398 4.39 -19.35 -6.84
CA VAL A 398 4.61 -20.02 -5.56
C VAL A 398 3.32 -20.77 -5.23
N THR A 399 3.31 -22.04 -5.55
CA THR A 399 2.11 -22.89 -5.45
C THR A 399 1.58 -23.00 -4.02
N PRO A 400 0.25 -23.16 -3.81
CA PRO A 400 -0.38 -23.17 -2.49
C PRO A 400 0.18 -24.20 -1.49
N ASP A 401 0.77 -25.29 -1.99
CA ASP A 401 1.41 -26.30 -1.16
C ASP A 401 2.61 -25.77 -0.34
N ASN A 402 3.19 -24.61 -0.75
CA ASN A 402 4.20 -23.93 0.06
C ASN A 402 3.60 -23.45 1.39
N ALA A 403 2.46 -22.77 1.38
CA ALA A 403 1.79 -22.32 2.59
C ALA A 403 1.34 -23.52 3.48
N GLU A 404 0.82 -24.59 2.85
CA GLU A 404 0.46 -25.83 3.55
C GLU A 404 1.66 -26.45 4.27
N LYS A 405 2.81 -26.51 3.58
CA LYS A 405 4.06 -27.05 4.15
C LYS A 405 4.60 -26.16 5.28
N ILE A 406 4.54 -24.83 5.12
CA ILE A 406 4.93 -23.87 6.17
C ILE A 406 4.14 -24.13 7.44
N VAL A 407 2.81 -24.15 7.37
CA VAL A 407 1.96 -24.37 8.55
C VAL A 407 2.15 -25.76 9.16
N LYS A 408 2.33 -26.78 8.32
CA LYS A 408 2.61 -28.14 8.77
C LYS A 408 3.95 -28.25 9.50
N ALA A 409 4.95 -27.47 9.11
CA ALA A 409 6.28 -27.46 9.73
C ALA A 409 6.31 -26.61 11.01
N ALA A 410 5.43 -25.61 11.12
CA ALA A 410 5.42 -24.65 12.22
C ALA A 410 5.27 -25.37 13.59
N ALA A 411 6.15 -25.01 14.53
CA ALA A 411 6.13 -25.60 15.87
C ALA A 411 5.01 -25.04 16.75
N ASN A 412 4.57 -23.80 16.48
CA ASN A 412 3.54 -23.13 17.27
C ASN A 412 2.14 -23.59 16.85
N ALA A 413 1.33 -24.04 17.81
CA ALA A 413 -0.01 -24.58 17.58
C ALA A 413 -1.04 -23.53 17.10
N ASP A 414 -0.77 -22.25 17.33
CA ASP A 414 -1.63 -21.13 16.88
C ASP A 414 -1.36 -20.73 15.44
N SER A 415 -0.45 -21.44 14.73
CA SER A 415 -0.17 -21.20 13.32
C SER A 415 -1.38 -21.58 12.45
N GLN A 416 -1.62 -20.77 11.39
CA GLN A 416 -2.83 -20.82 10.59
C GLN A 416 -2.52 -20.83 9.10
N LEU A 417 -3.39 -21.45 8.31
CA LEU A 417 -3.38 -21.48 6.86
C LEU A 417 -4.59 -20.72 6.31
N LEU A 418 -4.36 -19.84 5.33
CA LEU A 418 -5.42 -19.24 4.54
C LEU A 418 -5.12 -19.45 3.04
N LEU A 419 -6.01 -20.15 2.35
CA LEU A 419 -5.98 -20.27 0.89
C LEU A 419 -7.09 -19.42 0.29
N VAL A 420 -6.71 -18.41 -0.51
CA VAL A 420 -7.63 -17.43 -1.11
C VAL A 420 -8.10 -17.95 -2.47
N ASP A 421 -9.42 -18.03 -2.65
CA ASP A 421 -10.05 -18.49 -3.91
C ASP A 421 -9.86 -17.48 -5.05
N ASN A 422 -9.73 -17.97 -6.28
CA ASN A 422 -9.59 -17.15 -7.49
C ASN A 422 -8.50 -16.07 -7.36
N CYS A 423 -7.36 -16.43 -6.81
CA CYS A 423 -6.29 -15.52 -6.43
C CYS A 423 -4.95 -16.02 -6.97
N ASP A 424 -4.28 -15.18 -7.75
CA ASP A 424 -2.96 -15.42 -8.31
C ASP A 424 -1.82 -15.04 -7.35
N HIS A 425 -0.56 -15.12 -7.82
CA HIS A 425 0.64 -14.76 -7.04
C HIS A 425 0.64 -13.31 -6.58
N THR A 426 0.02 -12.42 -7.34
CA THR A 426 -0.03 -10.98 -7.09
C THR A 426 -1.27 -10.54 -6.33
N TYR A 427 -2.07 -11.46 -5.81
CA TYR A 427 -3.35 -11.16 -5.15
C TYR A 427 -4.29 -10.34 -6.04
N ASN A 428 -4.22 -10.59 -7.33
CA ASN A 428 -5.03 -9.96 -8.39
C ASN A 428 -4.88 -8.44 -8.51
N VAL A 429 -3.82 -7.83 -7.96
CA VAL A 429 -3.64 -6.37 -7.96
C VAL A 429 -3.65 -5.74 -9.37
N PHE A 430 -3.27 -6.51 -10.39
CA PHE A 430 -3.27 -6.04 -11.79
C PHE A 430 -4.61 -6.25 -12.52
N SER A 431 -5.58 -6.93 -11.89
CA SER A 431 -6.91 -7.15 -12.47
C SER A 431 -7.86 -5.96 -12.29
N GLY A 432 -7.54 -5.04 -11.40
CA GLY A 432 -8.43 -3.98 -10.94
C GLY A 432 -9.47 -4.45 -9.90
N ASP A 433 -9.52 -5.74 -9.55
CA ASP A 433 -10.33 -6.28 -8.46
C ASP A 433 -9.45 -6.60 -7.25
N PHE A 434 -9.46 -5.70 -6.26
CA PHE A 434 -8.68 -5.83 -5.03
C PHE A 434 -9.33 -6.72 -3.96
N THR A 435 -10.38 -7.48 -4.28
CA THR A 435 -11.09 -8.32 -3.29
C THR A 435 -10.15 -9.33 -2.63
N ALA A 436 -9.33 -10.04 -3.43
CA ALA A 436 -8.37 -11.01 -2.91
C ALA A 436 -7.29 -10.33 -2.05
N LEU A 437 -6.76 -9.18 -2.49
CA LEU A 437 -5.81 -8.40 -1.72
C LEU A 437 -6.40 -7.98 -0.37
N TYR A 438 -7.58 -7.37 -0.35
CA TYR A 438 -8.19 -6.88 0.89
C TYR A 438 -8.60 -8.01 1.83
N GLN A 439 -9.08 -9.15 1.32
CA GLN A 439 -9.29 -10.34 2.14
C GLN A 439 -7.99 -10.79 2.82
N THR A 440 -6.89 -10.76 2.10
CA THR A 440 -5.56 -11.12 2.61
C THR A 440 -5.07 -10.11 3.66
N VAL A 441 -5.27 -8.81 3.42
CA VAL A 441 -4.92 -7.74 4.37
C VAL A 441 -5.72 -7.86 5.65
N ASP A 442 -7.06 -8.04 5.56
CA ASP A 442 -7.94 -8.14 6.72
C ASP A 442 -7.58 -9.38 7.57
N ALA A 443 -7.29 -10.52 6.94
CA ALA A 443 -6.82 -11.72 7.65
C ALA A 443 -5.45 -11.49 8.33
N THR A 444 -4.54 -10.78 7.66
CA THR A 444 -3.23 -10.41 8.19
C THR A 444 -3.37 -9.50 9.41
N ALA A 445 -4.18 -8.44 9.30
CA ALA A 445 -4.44 -7.51 10.40
C ALA A 445 -5.07 -8.21 11.60
N ALA A 446 -6.11 -9.02 11.37
CA ALA A 446 -6.77 -9.79 12.41
C ALA A 446 -5.81 -10.76 13.14
N PHE A 447 -4.92 -11.42 12.40
CA PHE A 447 -3.91 -12.29 12.97
C PHE A 447 -2.91 -11.50 13.83
N PHE A 448 -2.36 -10.41 13.34
CA PHE A 448 -1.44 -9.59 14.15
C PHE A 448 -2.12 -8.96 15.35
N GLN A 449 -3.39 -8.51 15.24
CA GLN A 449 -4.15 -8.03 16.41
C GLN A 449 -4.27 -9.12 17.46
N ALA A 450 -4.63 -10.34 17.06
CA ALA A 450 -4.79 -11.46 18.00
C ALA A 450 -3.48 -11.86 18.69
N GLN A 451 -2.35 -11.76 17.99
CA GLN A 451 -1.05 -12.22 18.49
C GLN A 451 -0.24 -11.13 19.20
N LEU A 452 -0.37 -9.87 18.76
CA LEU A 452 0.47 -8.76 19.23
C LEU A 452 -0.24 -7.83 20.22
N ILE A 453 -1.58 -7.83 20.28
CA ILE A 453 -2.32 -6.98 21.22
C ILE A 453 -2.78 -7.86 22.40
N PRO A 454 -2.35 -7.58 23.64
CA PRO A 454 -2.78 -8.34 24.81
C PRO A 454 -4.31 -8.37 24.96
N ALA A 455 -4.87 -9.51 25.32
CA ALA A 455 -6.33 -9.70 25.45
C ALA A 455 -7.01 -8.69 26.40
N ALA A 456 -6.29 -8.18 27.41
CA ALA A 456 -6.77 -7.13 28.30
C ALA A 456 -6.93 -5.75 27.66
N ALA A 457 -6.32 -5.51 26.49
CA ALA A 457 -6.43 -4.26 25.74
C ALA A 457 -7.46 -4.34 24.60
N GLN A 458 -8.03 -5.53 24.33
CA GLN A 458 -9.05 -5.77 23.31
C GLN A 458 -10.50 -5.62 23.84
N ALA A 459 -10.69 -5.38 25.14
CA ALA A 459 -11.97 -5.21 25.82
C ALA A 459 -12.27 -3.73 26.06
#